data_e51c51138a45e1637d537469e7f43c5b
#
_entry.id   e51c51138a45e1637d537469e7f43c5b
#
_cell.length_a   1.000
_cell.length_b   1.000
_cell.length_c   1.000
_cell.angle_alpha   90.00
_cell.angle_beta   90.00
_cell.angle_gamma   90.00
#
_symmetry.space_group_name_H-M   'P 1'
#
loop_
_entity.id
_entity.type
_entity.pdbx_description
1 polymer ?
#
loop_
_entity_poly.entity_id
_entity_poly.type
_entity_poly.pdbx_seq_one_letter_code
_entity_poly.pdbx_strand_id
1 'polypeptide(L)'
;VKSSSGEGIGFIGLVGYYRRFIKNFAEIAKPLTELTKKEIKFDWEIKQEDAFKILKEYLCIEPILKYPDFSKTFELSTDASSVAIGAILSQVHNGQEHPVAYASRQLNKSERNYSTTERELLALVWATKYFRW
;
A
#
# COMPACT_ATOMS: atom_id res chain seq x y z
N VAL A 1 -18.94 -6.46 -0.01
CA VAL A 1 -17.63 -5.89 -0.30
C VAL A 1 -17.15 -6.45 -1.60
N LYS A 2 -16.91 -5.57 -2.53
CA LYS A 2 -16.23 -5.96 -3.74
C LYS A 2 -14.95 -6.67 -3.39
N SER A 3 -14.60 -7.63 -4.19
CA SER A 3 -13.40 -8.40 -4.04
C SER A 3 -12.24 -7.53 -3.55
N SER A 4 -11.79 -7.80 -2.36
CA SER A 4 -10.60 -7.17 -1.81
C SER A 4 -9.34 -7.54 -2.56
N SER A 5 -9.42 -8.48 -3.50
CA SER A 5 -8.24 -8.92 -4.24
C SER A 5 -7.61 -7.77 -5.03
N GLY A 6 -8.43 -6.87 -5.62
CA GLY A 6 -7.90 -5.69 -6.31
C GLY A 6 -7.18 -4.73 -5.37
N GLU A 7 -7.78 -4.46 -4.22
CA GLU A 7 -7.15 -3.66 -3.18
C GLU A 7 -5.91 -4.37 -2.62
N GLY A 8 -6.01 -5.69 -2.43
CA GLY A 8 -4.91 -6.48 -1.92
C GLY A 8 -3.70 -6.48 -2.83
N ILE A 9 -3.90 -6.47 -4.15
CA ILE A 9 -2.80 -6.38 -5.11
C ILE A 9 -2.05 -5.07 -4.94
N GLY A 10 -2.76 -3.95 -4.79
CA GLY A 10 -2.13 -2.67 -4.52
C GLY A 10 -1.45 -2.63 -3.16
N PHE A 11 -2.06 -3.26 -2.16
CA PHE A 11 -1.51 -3.34 -0.81
C PHE A 11 -0.19 -4.13 -0.79
N ILE A 12 -0.11 -5.26 -1.51
CA ILE A 12 1.11 -6.07 -1.58
C ILE A 12 2.30 -5.24 -2.06
N GLY A 13 2.08 -4.33 -2.98
CA GLY A 13 3.14 -3.45 -3.47
C GLY A 13 3.75 -2.57 -2.38
N LEU A 14 3.02 -2.31 -1.29
CA LEU A 14 3.47 -1.47 -0.19
C LEU A 14 3.93 -2.26 1.04
N VAL A 15 4.00 -3.57 0.96
CA VAL A 15 4.33 -4.45 2.09
C VAL A 15 5.62 -4.05 2.79
N GLY A 16 6.66 -3.73 2.04
CA GLY A 16 7.95 -3.33 2.60
C GLY A 16 7.87 -2.07 3.45
N TYR A 17 7.02 -1.14 3.07
CA TYR A 17 6.78 0.09 3.83
C TYR A 17 6.01 -0.20 5.11
N TYR A 18 4.92 -0.97 5.01
CA TYR A 18 4.06 -1.26 6.16
C TYR A 18 4.78 -2.01 7.28
N ARG A 19 5.80 -2.80 6.94
CA ARG A 19 6.60 -3.55 7.91
C ARG A 19 7.11 -2.69 9.06
N ARG A 20 7.38 -1.42 8.82
CA ARG A 20 7.94 -0.51 9.80
C ARG A 20 6.96 -0.16 10.92
N PHE A 21 5.67 -0.36 10.69
CA PHE A 21 4.62 0.15 11.58
C PHE A 21 3.88 -0.95 12.33
N ILE A 22 4.01 -2.20 11.94
CA ILE A 22 3.22 -3.30 12.50
C ILE A 22 4.12 -4.33 13.14
N LYS A 23 3.92 -4.54 14.46
CA LYS A 23 4.61 -5.60 15.18
C LYS A 23 4.15 -6.96 14.65
N ASN A 24 5.09 -7.91 14.48
CA ASN A 24 4.83 -9.24 13.93
C ASN A 24 4.29 -9.21 12.50
N PHE A 25 4.65 -8.17 11.76
CA PHE A 25 4.15 -8.00 10.39
C PHE A 25 4.44 -9.22 9.52
N ALA A 26 5.63 -9.79 9.61
CA ALA A 26 6.03 -10.90 8.74
C ALA A 26 5.11 -12.11 8.89
N GLU A 27 4.71 -12.45 10.11
CA GLU A 27 3.79 -13.57 10.35
C GLU A 27 2.38 -13.26 9.87
N ILE A 28 1.89 -12.06 10.18
CA ILE A 28 0.54 -11.65 9.79
C ILE A 28 0.41 -11.60 8.27
N ALA A 29 1.42 -11.06 7.60
CA ALA A 29 1.41 -10.84 6.16
C ALA A 29 1.81 -12.08 5.34
N LYS A 30 2.25 -13.15 5.99
CA LYS A 30 2.76 -14.32 5.27
C LYS A 30 1.87 -14.82 4.14
N PRO A 31 0.55 -14.98 4.31
CA PRO A 31 -0.30 -15.42 3.19
C PRO A 31 -0.26 -14.47 1.99
N LEU A 32 -0.05 -13.17 2.25
CA LEU A 32 0.03 -12.17 1.19
C LEU A 32 1.40 -12.13 0.54
N THR A 33 2.47 -12.19 1.33
CA THR A 33 3.82 -12.14 0.78
C THR A 33 4.15 -13.38 -0.04
N GLU A 34 3.57 -14.51 0.26
CA GLU A 34 3.73 -15.72 -0.53
C GLU A 34 3.18 -15.57 -1.94
N LEU A 35 2.16 -14.74 -2.13
CA LEU A 35 1.60 -14.46 -3.47
C LEU A 35 2.57 -13.71 -4.38
N THR A 36 3.59 -13.08 -3.81
CA THR A 36 4.57 -12.32 -4.61
C THR A 36 5.70 -13.20 -5.15
N LYS A 37 5.78 -14.45 -4.75
CA LYS A 37 6.81 -15.37 -5.22
C LYS A 37 6.51 -15.79 -6.67
N LYS A 38 7.55 -15.80 -7.50
CA LYS A 38 7.41 -16.06 -8.93
C LYS A 38 6.78 -17.39 -9.30
N GLU A 39 6.99 -18.41 -8.49
CA GLU A 39 6.56 -19.77 -8.79
C GLU A 39 5.20 -20.11 -8.22
N ILE A 40 4.59 -19.19 -7.47
CA ILE A 40 3.30 -19.42 -6.84
C ILE A 40 2.21 -18.74 -7.65
N LYS A 41 1.19 -19.53 -7.99
CA LYS A 41 0.01 -19.02 -8.68
C LYS A 41 -0.69 -18.02 -7.77
N PHE A 42 -1.05 -16.88 -8.33
CA PHE A 42 -1.83 -15.89 -7.62
C PHE A 42 -3.24 -16.45 -7.36
N ASP A 43 -3.55 -16.70 -6.11
CA ASP A 43 -4.83 -17.23 -5.71
C ASP A 43 -5.26 -16.56 -4.40
N TRP A 44 -6.31 -15.74 -4.48
CA TRP A 44 -6.78 -14.97 -3.34
C TRP A 44 -7.87 -15.74 -2.61
N GLU A 45 -7.50 -16.42 -1.54
CA GLU A 45 -8.39 -17.24 -0.74
C GLU A 45 -8.71 -16.57 0.60
N ILE A 46 -9.42 -17.31 1.47
CA ILE A 46 -9.83 -16.80 2.78
C ILE A 46 -8.63 -16.38 3.63
N LYS A 47 -7.54 -17.13 3.61
CA LYS A 47 -6.35 -16.79 4.39
C LYS A 47 -5.70 -15.47 3.96
N GLN A 48 -5.73 -15.16 2.66
CA GLN A 48 -5.24 -13.88 2.16
C GLN A 48 -6.19 -12.75 2.55
N GLU A 49 -7.47 -12.99 2.44
CA GLU A 49 -8.48 -12.01 2.84
C GLU A 49 -8.39 -11.69 4.32
N ASP A 50 -8.24 -12.70 5.17
CA ASP A 50 -8.11 -12.50 6.62
C ASP A 50 -6.85 -11.72 6.97
N ALA A 51 -5.71 -12.07 6.36
CA ALA A 51 -4.46 -11.34 6.58
C ALA A 51 -4.59 -9.87 6.17
N PHE A 52 -5.21 -9.63 5.02
CA PHE A 52 -5.43 -8.28 4.52
C PHE A 52 -6.31 -7.45 5.47
N LYS A 53 -7.40 -8.05 5.97
CA LYS A 53 -8.28 -7.37 6.92
C LYS A 53 -7.56 -7.02 8.23
N ILE A 54 -6.79 -7.94 8.77
CA ILE A 54 -6.04 -7.72 10.00
C ILE A 54 -5.06 -6.57 9.82
N LEU A 55 -4.30 -6.56 8.72
CA LEU A 55 -3.34 -5.50 8.45
C LEU A 55 -4.03 -4.14 8.25
N LYS A 56 -5.15 -4.11 7.56
CA LYS A 56 -5.92 -2.87 7.38
C LYS A 56 -6.40 -2.32 8.73
N GLU A 57 -6.87 -3.17 9.62
CA GLU A 57 -7.30 -2.74 10.94
C GLU A 57 -6.16 -2.12 11.72
N TYR A 58 -4.98 -2.75 11.73
CA TYR A 58 -3.80 -2.20 12.40
C TYR A 58 -3.42 -0.84 11.84
N LEU A 59 -3.47 -0.68 10.53
CA LEU A 59 -3.02 0.54 9.87
C LEU A 59 -4.01 1.70 10.03
N CYS A 60 -5.27 1.41 10.33
CA CYS A 60 -6.32 2.43 10.44
C CYS A 60 -6.50 2.98 11.86
N ILE A 61 -5.73 2.49 12.83
CA ILE A 61 -5.87 2.93 14.23
C ILE A 61 -4.57 3.55 14.74
N GLU A 62 -4.70 4.41 15.73
CA GLU A 62 -3.54 4.92 16.46
C GLU A 62 -2.91 3.80 17.28
N PRO A 63 -1.58 3.81 17.46
CA PRO A 63 -0.64 4.90 17.10
C PRO A 63 -0.10 4.86 15.68
N ILE A 64 -0.56 3.94 14.83
CA ILE A 64 -0.02 3.78 13.49
C ILE A 64 -0.47 4.90 12.56
N LEU A 65 -1.77 5.02 12.34
CA LEU A 65 -2.34 6.07 11.50
C LEU A 65 -2.60 7.32 12.36
N LYS A 66 -2.05 8.44 11.95
CA LYS A 66 -2.20 9.71 12.65
C LYS A 66 -3.09 10.67 11.88
N TYR A 67 -3.75 11.57 12.61
CA TYR A 67 -4.44 12.68 11.96
C TYR A 67 -3.39 13.64 11.37
N PRO A 68 -3.68 14.22 10.19
CA PRO A 68 -2.73 15.12 9.58
C PRO A 68 -2.62 16.44 10.36
N ASP A 69 -1.40 16.98 10.40
CA ASP A 69 -1.12 18.31 10.91
C ASP A 69 -0.70 19.19 9.74
N PHE A 70 -1.60 20.04 9.27
CA PHE A 70 -1.36 20.82 8.07
C PHE A 70 -0.29 21.90 8.23
N SER A 71 0.21 22.12 9.45
CA SER A 71 1.36 23.01 9.68
C SER A 71 2.70 22.32 9.40
N LYS A 72 2.71 21.00 9.24
CA LYS A 72 3.93 20.21 9.01
C LYS A 72 4.01 19.75 7.56
N THR A 73 5.23 19.46 7.13
CA THR A 73 5.49 18.94 5.79
C THR A 73 4.97 17.51 5.66
N PHE A 74 4.35 17.21 4.54
CA PHE A 74 3.97 15.86 4.19
C PHE A 74 5.07 15.19 3.37
N GLU A 75 5.21 13.90 3.56
CA GLU A 75 6.07 13.07 2.73
C GLU A 75 5.20 12.08 1.96
N LEU A 76 5.49 11.93 0.68
CA LEU A 76 4.76 11.04 -0.20
C LEU A 76 5.67 9.90 -0.62
N SER A 77 5.25 8.66 -0.34
CA SER A 77 5.94 7.45 -0.79
C SER A 77 5.04 6.73 -1.77
N THR A 78 5.57 6.37 -2.92
CA THR A 78 4.82 5.66 -3.95
C THR A 78 5.52 4.37 -4.32
N ASP A 79 4.74 3.42 -4.81
CA ASP A 79 5.27 2.17 -5.32
C ASP A 79 4.40 1.69 -6.48
N ALA A 80 5.02 0.97 -7.40
CA ALA A 80 4.34 0.47 -8.58
C ALA A 80 4.77 -0.96 -8.85
N SER A 81 3.79 -1.79 -9.18
CA SER A 81 4.03 -3.15 -9.64
C SER A 81 3.52 -3.30 -11.07
N SER A 82 3.58 -4.52 -11.60
CA SER A 82 3.05 -4.79 -12.95
C SER A 82 1.53 -4.69 -13.04
N VAL A 83 0.83 -4.65 -11.92
CA VAL A 83 -0.64 -4.71 -11.90
C VAL A 83 -1.30 -3.60 -11.09
N ALA A 84 -0.54 -2.90 -10.24
CA ALA A 84 -1.12 -1.92 -9.33
C ALA A 84 -0.12 -0.81 -8.96
N ILE A 85 -0.66 0.31 -8.52
CA ILE A 85 0.14 1.39 -7.93
C ILE A 85 -0.44 1.73 -6.56
N GLY A 86 0.43 2.21 -5.69
CA GLY A 86 0.06 2.59 -4.34
C GLY A 86 0.82 3.80 -3.85
N ALA A 87 0.28 4.42 -2.82
CA ALA A 87 0.89 5.61 -2.23
C ALA A 87 0.57 5.72 -0.74
N ILE A 88 1.53 6.25 0.00
CA ILE A 88 1.37 6.56 1.42
C ILE A 88 1.76 8.01 1.63
N LEU A 89 0.86 8.77 2.22
CA LEU A 89 1.14 10.12 2.68
C LEU A 89 1.48 10.03 4.16
N SER A 90 2.60 10.60 4.57
CA SER A 90 3.08 10.51 5.95
C SER A 90 3.61 11.83 6.46
N GLN A 91 3.78 11.90 7.77
CA GLN A 91 4.40 13.04 8.45
C GLN A 91 5.27 12.53 9.59
N VAL A 92 6.26 13.34 9.96
CA VAL A 92 7.11 13.04 11.12
C VAL A 92 6.51 13.69 12.36
N HIS A 93 6.24 12.89 13.39
CA HIS A 93 5.78 13.33 14.69
C HIS A 93 6.74 12.82 15.77
N ASN A 94 7.30 13.72 16.55
CA ASN A 94 8.25 13.37 17.63
C ASN A 94 9.42 12.50 17.13
N GLY A 95 9.94 12.85 15.96
CA GLY A 95 11.08 12.15 15.38
C GLY A 95 10.74 10.82 14.69
N GLN A 96 9.46 10.44 14.66
CA GLN A 96 9.03 9.20 14.01
C GLN A 96 8.06 9.48 12.87
N GLU A 97 8.24 8.77 11.78
CA GLU A 97 7.34 8.87 10.64
C GLU A 97 6.05 8.11 10.93
N HIS A 98 4.92 8.76 10.68
CA HIS A 98 3.60 8.13 10.81
C HIS A 98 2.80 8.35 9.54
N PRO A 99 2.14 7.32 9.03
CA PRO A 99 1.24 7.50 7.90
C PRO A 99 0.00 8.28 8.32
N VAL A 100 -0.49 9.12 7.44
CA VAL A 100 -1.75 9.86 7.63
C VAL A 100 -2.80 9.47 6.59
N ALA A 101 -2.39 8.87 5.49
CA ALA A 101 -3.34 8.39 4.47
C ALA A 101 -2.69 7.36 3.56
N TYR A 102 -3.50 6.46 3.04
CA TYR A 102 -3.10 5.42 2.09
C TYR A 102 -4.00 5.48 0.87
N ALA A 103 -3.46 5.11 -0.27
CA ALA A 103 -4.25 4.94 -1.48
C ALA A 103 -3.61 3.88 -2.38
N SER A 104 -4.44 3.15 -3.11
CA SER A 104 -3.96 2.22 -4.12
C SER A 104 -5.02 2.03 -5.18
N ARG A 105 -4.60 1.66 -6.38
CA ARG A 105 -5.50 1.23 -7.42
C ARG A 105 -4.84 0.24 -8.36
N GLN A 106 -5.66 -0.55 -9.04
CA GLN A 106 -5.18 -1.41 -10.11
C GLN A 106 -4.85 -0.60 -11.34
N LEU A 107 -3.88 -1.08 -12.09
CA LEU A 107 -3.57 -0.54 -13.41
C LEU A 107 -4.61 -1.02 -14.41
N ASN A 108 -5.00 -0.17 -15.34
CA ASN A 108 -5.84 -0.57 -16.44
C ASN A 108 -4.99 -1.34 -17.48
N LYS A 109 -5.65 -1.86 -18.53
CA LYS A 109 -5.00 -2.69 -19.52
C LYS A 109 -3.83 -1.99 -20.22
N SER A 110 -4.00 -0.72 -20.56
CA SER A 110 -2.95 0.07 -21.22
C SER A 110 -1.76 0.31 -20.29
N GLU A 111 -2.05 0.65 -19.04
CA GLU A 111 -1.02 0.95 -18.03
C GLU A 111 -0.17 -0.26 -17.70
N ARG A 112 -0.73 -1.46 -17.76
CA ARG A 112 0.02 -2.70 -17.53
C ARG A 112 1.12 -2.91 -18.55
N ASN A 113 1.01 -2.30 -19.72
CA ASN A 113 2.02 -2.38 -20.78
C ASN A 113 3.11 -1.31 -20.63
N TYR A 114 3.00 -0.43 -19.66
CA TYR A 114 4.03 0.58 -19.41
C TYR A 114 5.32 -0.08 -18.94
N SER A 115 6.44 0.57 -19.20
CA SER A 115 7.73 0.16 -18.63
C SER A 115 7.72 0.39 -17.11
N THR A 116 8.71 -0.19 -16.42
CA THR A 116 8.86 0.01 -14.98
C THR A 116 8.96 1.49 -14.64
N THR A 117 9.77 2.23 -15.38
CA THR A 117 9.95 3.67 -15.18
C THR A 117 8.64 4.44 -15.39
N GLU A 118 7.90 4.08 -16.42
CA GLU A 118 6.60 4.71 -16.69
C GLU A 118 5.59 4.43 -15.60
N ARG A 119 5.55 3.22 -15.07
CA ARG A 119 4.64 2.87 -13.96
C ARG A 119 4.99 3.62 -12.68
N GLU A 120 6.28 3.76 -12.38
CA GLU A 120 6.73 4.52 -11.22
C GLU A 120 6.35 5.99 -11.35
N LEU A 121 6.52 6.57 -12.52
CA LEU A 121 6.13 7.95 -12.79
C LEU A 121 4.62 8.11 -12.71
N LEU A 122 3.86 7.16 -13.24
CA LEU A 122 2.41 7.15 -13.15
C LEU A 122 1.95 7.16 -11.70
N ALA A 123 2.56 6.32 -10.86
CA ALA A 123 2.24 6.27 -9.44
C ALA A 123 2.43 7.63 -8.77
N LEU A 124 3.54 8.29 -9.05
CA LEU A 124 3.84 9.60 -8.50
C LEU A 124 2.82 10.65 -8.94
N VAL A 125 2.53 10.70 -10.24
CA VAL A 125 1.57 11.67 -10.78
C VAL A 125 0.17 11.42 -10.20
N TRP A 126 -0.26 10.16 -10.20
CA TRP A 126 -1.57 9.79 -9.66
C TRP A 126 -1.68 10.14 -8.18
N ALA A 127 -0.67 9.80 -7.37
CA ALA A 127 -0.69 10.05 -5.94
C ALA A 127 -0.72 11.55 -5.63
N THR A 128 0.04 12.34 -6.36
CA THR A 128 0.06 13.79 -6.20
C THR A 128 -1.33 14.37 -6.44
N LYS A 129 -2.03 13.89 -7.46
CA LYS A 129 -3.39 14.34 -7.74
C LYS A 129 -4.40 13.84 -6.70
N TYR A 130 -4.25 12.59 -6.30
CA TYR A 130 -5.16 11.96 -5.34
C TYR A 130 -5.13 12.67 -3.98
N PHE A 131 -3.96 13.01 -3.49
CA PHE A 131 -3.80 13.67 -2.20
C PHE A 131 -3.84 15.20 -2.28
N ARG A 132 -4.17 15.74 -3.42
CA ARG A 132 -4.29 17.17 -3.61
C ARG A 132 -5.58 17.68 -2.96
N TRP A 133 -5.47 18.73 -2.21
CA TRP A 133 -6.61 19.44 -1.62
C TRP A 133 -6.64 20.88 -2.09
#